data_c31b47d38dc0792c8a41422b2aae424b
#
_entry.id   c31b47d38dc0792c8a41422b2aae424b
#
_cell.length_a   1.000
_cell.length_b   1.000
_cell.length_c   1.000
_cell.angle_alpha   90.00
_cell.angle_beta   90.00
_cell.angle_gamma   90.00
#
_symmetry.space_group_name_H-M   'P 1'
#
loop_
_entity.id
_entity.type
_entity.pdbx_description
1 polymer ?
#
loop_
_entity_poly.entity_id
_entity_poly.type
_entity_poly.pdbx_seq_one_letter_code
_entity_poly.pdbx_strand_id
1 'polypeptide(L)'
;MLRNYLKVAFKVFLRRKFFTFISLFGIALTLIVLVVAVSLWDHVFGPHPPETRADRVLTVYFINAIGPAGNHTFGPAGYAFLDRYTRPLKTPESVSLHSVFLPTVSYRNGVKIKTWLKNVDAEFWRVFEFNFLEGGPFTKEDEKNASRVAVINETTSRRFFGGASAIGKTIELDRQNFRVVGVVSDVPMLRFTSFSDAWTPISSRRSQMYKREFENGMFFSTLLAKSRADIPKIHEEFRGMLARIEYPDPKLYNKIVARPNTLLDAVSDELFMGGLKTAVLVAIVLFLCLPTINLININVSRIRERASEIGVRKAFGADSGTLVLQFVIENVLLTVIGGLLAFVGCHLVLWLINATGWIPYAHLALNLRIFLYGLILAVFFGLLSGVYPAWKMSQLHPVQALRGGEL
;
A
#
# COMPACT_ATOMS: atom_id res chain seq x y z
N MET A 1 -12.94 36.93 -23.49
CA MET A 1 -12.55 37.24 -22.09
C MET A 1 -11.50 36.25 -21.56
N LEU A 2 -11.72 34.92 -21.56
CA LEU A 2 -10.79 33.91 -21.00
C LEU A 2 -9.36 34.02 -21.56
N ARG A 3 -9.20 34.18 -22.89
CA ARG A 3 -7.88 34.35 -23.53
C ARG A 3 -7.09 35.56 -23.01
N ASN A 4 -7.75 36.63 -22.63
CA ASN A 4 -7.09 37.79 -22.03
C ASN A 4 -6.65 37.51 -20.60
N TYR A 5 -7.49 36.84 -19.78
CA TYR A 5 -7.10 36.45 -18.42
C TYR A 5 -5.90 35.49 -18.42
N LEU A 6 -5.86 34.50 -19.33
CA LEU A 6 -4.70 33.62 -19.50
C LEU A 6 -3.42 34.39 -19.87
N LYS A 7 -3.49 35.33 -20.85
CA LYS A 7 -2.32 36.17 -21.21
C LYS A 7 -1.85 37.01 -20.02
N VAL A 8 -2.77 37.60 -19.26
CA VAL A 8 -2.41 38.39 -18.07
C VAL A 8 -1.76 37.49 -17.01
N ALA A 9 -2.32 36.32 -16.73
CA ALA A 9 -1.78 35.37 -15.78
C ALA A 9 -0.33 34.98 -16.13
N PHE A 10 -0.06 34.61 -17.40
CA PHE A 10 1.30 34.30 -17.86
C PHE A 10 2.28 35.46 -17.69
N LYS A 11 1.87 36.69 -18.05
CA LYS A 11 2.71 37.89 -17.84
C LYS A 11 3.01 38.12 -16.36
N VAL A 12 2.07 37.89 -15.48
CA VAL A 12 2.26 37.99 -14.02
C VAL A 12 3.26 36.95 -13.55
N PHE A 13 3.15 35.69 -14.00
CA PHE A 13 4.08 34.62 -13.63
C PHE A 13 5.52 34.92 -14.06
N LEU A 14 5.72 35.43 -15.27
CA LEU A 14 7.03 35.82 -15.78
C LEU A 14 7.61 37.06 -15.08
N ARG A 15 6.77 38.00 -14.64
CA ARG A 15 7.19 39.19 -13.90
C ARG A 15 7.62 38.86 -12.47
N ARG A 16 6.98 37.84 -11.84
CA ARG A 16 7.21 37.46 -10.44
C ARG A 16 7.74 36.04 -10.33
N LYS A 17 8.89 35.80 -10.97
CA LYS A 17 9.48 34.45 -11.12
C LYS A 17 9.67 33.70 -9.79
N PHE A 18 10.13 34.36 -8.75
CA PHE A 18 10.40 33.76 -7.45
C PHE A 18 9.14 33.20 -6.78
N PHE A 19 8.08 34.02 -6.68
CA PHE A 19 6.81 33.57 -6.10
C PHE A 19 6.12 32.49 -6.94
N THR A 20 6.22 32.59 -8.26
CA THR A 20 5.70 31.58 -9.18
C THR A 20 6.42 30.27 -8.99
N PHE A 21 7.76 30.29 -8.89
CA PHE A 21 8.57 29.11 -8.64
C PHE A 21 8.19 28.45 -7.30
N ILE A 22 8.16 29.19 -6.20
CA ILE A 22 7.79 28.65 -4.88
C ILE A 22 6.38 28.01 -4.91
N SER A 23 5.42 28.67 -5.55
CA SER A 23 4.06 28.15 -5.66
C SER A 23 4.00 26.86 -6.47
N LEU A 24 4.65 26.83 -7.65
CA LEU A 24 4.69 25.65 -8.51
C LEU A 24 5.43 24.49 -7.82
N PHE A 25 6.56 24.79 -7.19
CA PHE A 25 7.33 23.81 -6.43
C PHE A 25 6.49 23.23 -5.28
N GLY A 26 5.84 24.09 -4.49
CA GLY A 26 5.00 23.63 -3.37
C GLY A 26 3.83 22.75 -3.83
N ILE A 27 3.11 23.16 -4.88
CA ILE A 27 2.00 22.36 -5.45
C ILE A 27 2.54 21.03 -6.00
N ALA A 28 3.60 21.08 -6.81
CA ALA A 28 4.18 19.89 -7.40
C ALA A 28 4.69 18.90 -6.36
N LEU A 29 5.48 19.35 -5.38
CA LEU A 29 6.04 18.52 -4.31
C LEU A 29 4.93 17.85 -3.51
N THR A 30 3.89 18.58 -3.15
CA THR A 30 2.75 18.01 -2.41
C THR A 30 2.04 16.92 -3.17
N LEU A 31 1.74 17.18 -4.44
CA LEU A 31 1.08 16.19 -5.29
C LEU A 31 1.98 14.95 -5.48
N ILE A 32 3.30 15.14 -5.68
CA ILE A 32 4.25 14.02 -5.79
C ILE A 32 4.20 13.17 -4.52
N VAL A 33 4.38 13.78 -3.35
CA VAL A 33 4.38 13.04 -2.08
C VAL A 33 3.07 12.33 -1.85
N LEU A 34 1.94 13.02 -2.05
CA LEU A 34 0.61 12.43 -1.85
C LEU A 34 0.37 11.25 -2.80
N VAL A 35 0.61 11.45 -4.10
CA VAL A 35 0.35 10.40 -5.11
C VAL A 35 1.27 9.21 -4.94
N VAL A 36 2.56 9.43 -4.65
CA VAL A 36 3.52 8.34 -4.40
C VAL A 36 3.14 7.58 -3.12
N ALA A 37 2.78 8.27 -2.04
CA ALA A 37 2.37 7.63 -0.79
C ALA A 37 1.09 6.79 -0.98
N VAL A 38 0.09 7.32 -1.68
CA VAL A 38 -1.14 6.58 -1.97
C VAL A 38 -0.89 5.43 -2.94
N SER A 39 0.01 5.59 -3.93
CA SER A 39 0.40 4.50 -4.83
C SER A 39 1.12 3.37 -4.08
N LEU A 40 2.00 3.69 -3.14
CA LEU A 40 2.63 2.70 -2.26
C LEU A 40 1.59 1.98 -1.38
N TRP A 41 0.68 2.73 -0.78
CA TRP A 41 -0.41 2.17 0.02
C TRP A 41 -1.28 1.21 -0.79
N ASP A 42 -1.72 1.64 -1.96
CA ASP A 42 -2.53 0.83 -2.87
C ASP A 42 -1.78 -0.43 -3.33
N HIS A 43 -0.47 -0.30 -3.59
CA HIS A 43 0.38 -1.43 -3.96
C HIS A 43 0.50 -2.49 -2.86
N VAL A 44 0.49 -2.09 -1.58
CA VAL A 44 0.60 -3.01 -0.43
C VAL A 44 -0.76 -3.59 -0.05
N PHE A 45 -1.78 -2.74 0.09
CA PHE A 45 -3.09 -3.10 0.67
C PHE A 45 -4.22 -3.16 -0.35
N GLY A 46 -4.00 -2.69 -1.57
CA GLY A 46 -5.00 -2.70 -2.64
C GLY A 46 -5.26 -4.12 -3.19
N PRO A 47 -6.41 -4.34 -3.83
CA PRO A 47 -6.80 -5.63 -4.39
C PRO A 47 -6.08 -5.90 -5.72
N HIS A 48 -4.79 -6.22 -5.66
CA HIS A 48 -3.99 -6.61 -6.82
C HIS A 48 -3.56 -8.09 -6.74
N PRO A 49 -3.36 -8.77 -7.89
CA PRO A 49 -2.85 -10.14 -7.87
C PRO A 49 -1.56 -10.29 -7.04
N PRO A 50 -1.46 -11.38 -6.25
CA PRO A 50 -2.40 -12.48 -6.10
C PRO A 50 -3.51 -12.24 -5.05
N GLU A 51 -3.56 -11.06 -4.41
CA GLU A 51 -4.48 -10.72 -3.32
C GLU A 51 -5.68 -9.89 -3.83
N THR A 52 -6.30 -10.29 -4.94
CA THR A 52 -7.43 -9.58 -5.57
C THR A 52 -8.64 -9.46 -4.65
N ARG A 53 -8.78 -10.41 -3.72
CA ARG A 53 -9.87 -10.51 -2.72
C ARG A 53 -9.43 -10.07 -1.32
N ALA A 54 -8.46 -9.13 -1.22
CA ALA A 54 -7.89 -8.66 0.06
C ALA A 54 -8.94 -8.21 1.08
N ASP A 55 -10.11 -7.75 0.61
CA ASP A 55 -11.25 -7.32 1.42
C ASP A 55 -12.03 -8.46 2.10
N ARG A 56 -11.82 -9.71 1.66
CA ARG A 56 -12.47 -10.93 2.16
C ARG A 56 -11.47 -11.96 2.72
N VAL A 57 -10.19 -11.65 2.66
CA VAL A 57 -9.11 -12.51 3.14
C VAL A 57 -8.76 -12.12 4.57
N LEU A 58 -8.83 -13.07 5.48
CA LEU A 58 -8.43 -12.94 6.88
C LEU A 58 -7.33 -13.95 7.17
N THR A 59 -6.32 -13.55 7.92
CA THR A 59 -5.22 -14.46 8.28
C THR A 59 -4.98 -14.43 9.78
N VAL A 60 -4.81 -15.59 10.39
CA VAL A 60 -4.27 -15.75 11.74
C VAL A 60 -2.75 -15.65 11.60
N TYR A 61 -2.21 -14.43 11.81
CA TYR A 61 -0.78 -14.15 11.68
C TYR A 61 -0.04 -14.53 12.95
N PHE A 62 -0.54 -14.06 14.09
CA PHE A 62 0.11 -14.20 15.37
C PHE A 62 -0.86 -14.73 16.40
N ILE A 63 -0.32 -15.46 17.36
CA ILE A 63 -1.02 -15.85 18.57
C ILE A 63 -0.24 -15.37 19.79
N ASN A 64 -0.96 -15.08 20.87
CA ASN A 64 -0.37 -14.80 22.17
C ASN A 64 -0.81 -15.94 23.11
N ALA A 65 0.11 -16.83 23.45
CA ALA A 65 -0.11 -17.89 24.42
C ALA A 65 0.38 -17.43 25.79
N ILE A 66 -0.49 -17.52 26.80
CA ILE A 66 -0.30 -17.02 28.15
C ILE A 66 -0.39 -18.18 29.12
N GLY A 67 0.57 -18.28 30.01
CA GLY A 67 0.62 -19.29 31.05
C GLY A 67 0.22 -18.79 32.45
N PRO A 68 -0.11 -19.69 33.38
CA PRO A 68 -0.57 -19.35 34.72
C PRO A 68 0.52 -18.65 35.55
N ALA A 69 1.78 -18.86 35.26
CA ALA A 69 2.92 -18.20 35.92
C ALA A 69 3.28 -16.82 35.35
N GLY A 70 2.44 -16.27 34.47
CA GLY A 70 2.70 -14.98 33.77
C GLY A 70 3.67 -15.07 32.60
N ASN A 71 4.18 -16.25 32.28
CA ASN A 71 4.92 -16.49 31.05
C ASN A 71 4.01 -16.31 29.84
N HIS A 72 4.54 -15.73 28.78
CA HIS A 72 3.82 -15.55 27.53
C HIS A 72 4.76 -15.74 26.34
N THR A 73 4.20 -16.16 25.23
CA THR A 73 4.87 -16.18 23.93
C THR A 73 3.98 -15.53 22.90
N PHE A 74 4.60 -14.73 22.04
CA PHE A 74 3.93 -14.03 20.95
C PHE A 74 4.67 -14.32 19.64
N GLY A 75 3.94 -14.79 18.65
CA GLY A 75 4.54 -15.11 17.35
C GLY A 75 3.60 -15.86 16.43
N PRO A 76 4.11 -16.29 15.25
CA PRO A 76 3.35 -17.19 14.38
C PRO A 76 3.00 -18.50 15.08
N ALA A 77 1.81 -19.00 14.78
CA ALA A 77 1.32 -20.22 15.39
C ALA A 77 2.03 -21.48 14.90
N GLY A 78 1.97 -22.55 15.69
CA GLY A 78 2.35 -23.88 15.25
C GLY A 78 1.33 -24.49 14.28
N TYR A 79 1.80 -25.36 13.41
CA TYR A 79 0.96 -26.05 12.42
C TYR A 79 -0.17 -26.83 13.09
N ALA A 80 0.13 -27.58 14.16
CA ALA A 80 -0.85 -28.41 14.86
C ALA A 80 -2.03 -27.59 15.41
N PHE A 81 -1.76 -26.39 15.96
CA PHE A 81 -2.80 -25.48 16.40
C PHE A 81 -3.68 -25.02 15.23
N LEU A 82 -3.08 -24.55 14.15
CA LEU A 82 -3.84 -24.04 13.00
C LEU A 82 -4.64 -25.16 12.31
N ASP A 83 -4.04 -26.32 12.13
CA ASP A 83 -4.71 -27.47 11.51
C ASP A 83 -5.92 -27.92 12.34
N ARG A 84 -5.79 -27.92 13.68
CA ARG A 84 -6.86 -28.37 14.59
C ARG A 84 -7.97 -27.35 14.80
N TYR A 85 -7.66 -26.03 14.80
CA TYR A 85 -8.61 -24.99 15.19
C TYR A 85 -9.02 -24.03 14.09
N THR A 86 -8.34 -24.02 12.95
CA THR A 86 -8.75 -23.19 11.80
C THR A 86 -9.30 -24.01 10.63
N ARG A 87 -8.70 -25.17 10.33
CA ARG A 87 -9.15 -26.02 9.21
C ARG A 87 -10.60 -26.51 9.33
N PRO A 88 -11.14 -26.85 10.53
CA PRO A 88 -12.52 -27.28 10.66
C PRO A 88 -13.57 -26.18 10.56
N LEU A 89 -13.19 -24.91 10.43
CA LEU A 89 -14.14 -23.80 10.29
C LEU A 89 -15.00 -23.99 9.04
N LYS A 90 -16.33 -23.80 9.18
CA LYS A 90 -17.33 -24.04 8.12
C LYS A 90 -17.79 -22.77 7.42
N THR A 91 -17.70 -21.63 8.11
CA THR A 91 -18.12 -20.33 7.57
C THR A 91 -17.24 -19.86 6.41
N PRO A 92 -15.88 -19.99 6.46
CA PRO A 92 -15.04 -19.62 5.32
C PRO A 92 -15.34 -20.46 4.07
N GLU A 93 -15.15 -19.88 2.89
CA GLU A 93 -15.20 -20.57 1.60
C GLU A 93 -14.00 -21.54 1.45
N SER A 94 -12.83 -21.10 1.91
CA SER A 94 -11.60 -21.89 1.88
C SER A 94 -10.70 -21.52 3.07
N VAL A 95 -9.94 -22.50 3.55
CA VAL A 95 -8.93 -22.33 4.61
C VAL A 95 -7.62 -22.89 4.08
N SER A 96 -6.58 -22.06 4.08
CA SER A 96 -5.24 -22.44 3.65
C SER A 96 -4.26 -22.27 4.79
N LEU A 97 -3.40 -23.27 4.99
CA LEU A 97 -2.25 -23.19 5.87
C LEU A 97 -1.00 -22.99 5.05
N HIS A 98 -0.16 -22.07 5.50
CA HIS A 98 1.13 -21.82 4.85
C HIS A 98 2.20 -21.36 5.84
N SER A 99 3.46 -21.62 5.55
CA SER A 99 4.56 -21.13 6.39
C SER A 99 4.80 -19.63 6.16
N VAL A 100 5.50 -18.98 7.07
CA VAL A 100 6.24 -17.75 6.73
C VAL A 100 7.24 -18.06 5.62
N PHE A 101 7.62 -17.06 4.84
CA PHE A 101 8.71 -17.24 3.87
C PHE A 101 10.06 -17.17 4.57
N LEU A 102 10.94 -18.10 4.28
CA LEU A 102 12.27 -18.18 4.88
C LEU A 102 13.35 -18.14 3.79
N PRO A 103 14.49 -17.49 4.07
CA PRO A 103 15.58 -17.51 3.14
C PRO A 103 16.20 -18.91 3.06
N THR A 104 16.33 -19.43 1.86
CA THR A 104 17.09 -20.63 1.56
C THR A 104 18.22 -20.33 0.58
N VAL A 105 19.15 -21.22 0.49
CA VAL A 105 20.27 -21.12 -0.45
C VAL A 105 20.18 -22.27 -1.44
N SER A 106 20.22 -21.90 -2.71
CA SER A 106 20.29 -22.81 -3.83
C SER A 106 21.60 -22.59 -4.58
N TYR A 107 22.05 -23.60 -5.32
CA TYR A 107 23.23 -23.49 -6.13
C TYR A 107 22.92 -23.77 -7.59
N ARG A 108 23.50 -22.98 -8.48
CA ARG A 108 23.48 -23.21 -9.92
C ARG A 108 24.88 -23.03 -10.47
N ASN A 109 25.44 -24.10 -11.07
CA ASN A 109 26.81 -24.10 -11.62
C ASN A 109 27.84 -23.53 -10.62
N GLY A 110 27.72 -23.90 -9.34
CA GLY A 110 28.62 -23.43 -8.26
C GLY A 110 28.32 -22.02 -7.74
N VAL A 111 27.39 -21.27 -8.36
CA VAL A 111 27.00 -19.93 -7.92
C VAL A 111 25.87 -20.01 -6.89
N LYS A 112 26.08 -19.38 -5.74
CA LYS A 112 25.11 -19.30 -4.66
C LYS A 112 23.98 -18.32 -5.01
N ILE A 113 22.74 -18.78 -4.99
CA ILE A 113 21.54 -17.98 -5.23
C ILE A 113 20.69 -18.01 -3.95
N LYS A 114 20.45 -16.83 -3.36
CA LYS A 114 19.51 -16.68 -2.26
C LYS A 114 18.09 -16.68 -2.82
N THR A 115 17.23 -17.51 -2.25
CA THR A 115 15.84 -17.73 -2.67
C THR A 115 14.94 -17.71 -1.43
N TRP A 116 13.82 -17.05 -1.50
CA TRP A 116 12.79 -17.10 -0.46
C TRP A 116 11.88 -18.30 -0.72
N LEU A 117 11.72 -19.14 0.28
CA LEU A 117 10.92 -20.36 0.21
C LEU A 117 9.72 -20.28 1.14
N LYS A 118 8.54 -20.59 0.63
CA LYS A 118 7.31 -20.74 1.40
C LYS A 118 6.74 -22.14 1.19
N ASN A 119 6.33 -22.80 2.26
CA ASN A 119 5.61 -24.06 2.17
C ASN A 119 4.11 -23.77 2.29
N VAL A 120 3.31 -24.28 1.37
CA VAL A 120 1.87 -23.97 1.29
C VAL A 120 1.07 -25.26 1.05
N ASP A 121 -0.19 -25.28 1.44
CA ASP A 121 -1.12 -26.34 1.06
C ASP A 121 -1.73 -26.06 -0.34
N ALA A 122 -2.48 -27.00 -0.90
CA ALA A 122 -3.10 -26.84 -2.20
C ALA A 122 -4.23 -25.80 -2.22
N GLU A 123 -4.87 -25.54 -1.08
CA GLU A 123 -5.90 -24.50 -0.95
C GLU A 123 -5.34 -23.08 -1.07
N PHE A 124 -4.05 -22.89 -0.87
CA PHE A 124 -3.35 -21.61 -1.05
C PHE A 124 -3.62 -20.98 -2.43
N TRP A 125 -3.58 -21.80 -3.47
CA TRP A 125 -3.81 -21.36 -4.85
C TRP A 125 -5.28 -21.00 -5.12
N ARG A 126 -6.19 -21.46 -4.29
CA ARG A 126 -7.61 -21.09 -4.34
C ARG A 126 -7.88 -19.79 -3.60
N VAL A 127 -7.17 -19.57 -2.48
CA VAL A 127 -7.30 -18.33 -1.69
C VAL A 127 -6.66 -17.16 -2.41
N PHE A 128 -5.49 -17.38 -3.02
CA PHE A 128 -4.71 -16.37 -3.71
C PHE A 128 -4.76 -16.60 -5.23
N GLU A 129 -5.11 -15.56 -5.98
CA GLU A 129 -5.28 -15.62 -7.44
C GLU A 129 -3.98 -15.24 -8.14
N PHE A 130 -3.04 -16.18 -8.18
CA PHE A 130 -1.77 -15.99 -8.86
C PHE A 130 -1.93 -15.93 -10.38
N ASN A 131 -1.16 -15.04 -11.01
CA ASN A 131 -1.04 -15.00 -12.47
C ASN A 131 0.04 -16.00 -12.90
N PHE A 132 -0.38 -17.16 -13.42
CA PHE A 132 0.53 -18.18 -13.95
C PHE A 132 0.97 -17.79 -15.36
N LEU A 133 2.28 -17.69 -15.55
CA LEU A 133 2.91 -17.42 -16.84
C LEU A 133 3.18 -18.73 -17.61
N GLU A 134 3.52 -19.80 -16.88
CA GLU A 134 3.73 -21.14 -17.43
C GLU A 134 3.20 -22.19 -16.45
N GLY A 135 2.69 -23.32 -16.97
CA GLY A 135 2.21 -24.43 -16.17
C GLY A 135 1.02 -24.09 -15.28
N GLY A 136 1.03 -24.54 -14.03
CA GLY A 136 -0.06 -24.34 -13.08
C GLY A 136 0.34 -24.65 -11.62
N PRO A 137 -0.64 -24.53 -10.68
CA PRO A 137 -0.42 -24.88 -9.29
C PRO A 137 -0.22 -26.40 -9.12
N PHE A 138 0.45 -26.78 -8.04
CA PHE A 138 0.41 -28.17 -7.60
C PHE A 138 -0.96 -28.50 -6.97
N THR A 139 -1.32 -29.78 -6.99
CA THR A 139 -2.64 -30.28 -6.64
C THR A 139 -2.73 -30.80 -5.20
N LYS A 140 -3.95 -31.07 -4.73
CA LYS A 140 -4.19 -31.80 -3.45
C LYS A 140 -3.57 -33.20 -3.46
N GLU A 141 -3.47 -33.83 -4.62
CA GLU A 141 -2.82 -35.14 -4.77
C GLU A 141 -1.30 -35.02 -4.58
N ASP A 142 -0.68 -33.97 -5.17
CA ASP A 142 0.73 -33.68 -4.93
C ASP A 142 1.02 -33.43 -3.45
N GLU A 143 0.15 -32.68 -2.76
CA GLU A 143 0.27 -32.45 -1.32
C GLU A 143 0.12 -33.76 -0.53
N LYS A 144 -0.90 -34.57 -0.84
CA LYS A 144 -1.15 -35.85 -0.15
C LYS A 144 0.02 -36.83 -0.33
N ASN A 145 0.62 -36.87 -1.51
CA ASN A 145 1.73 -37.72 -1.85
C ASN A 145 3.09 -37.14 -1.44
N ALA A 146 3.13 -35.99 -0.79
CA ALA A 146 4.35 -35.26 -0.49
C ALA A 146 5.27 -35.10 -1.71
N SER A 147 4.66 -34.84 -2.88
CA SER A 147 5.39 -34.70 -4.15
C SER A 147 6.40 -33.56 -4.07
N ARG A 148 7.61 -33.80 -4.55
CA ARG A 148 8.64 -32.76 -4.64
C ARG A 148 8.43 -31.90 -5.88
N VAL A 149 7.41 -31.08 -5.83
CA VAL A 149 7.05 -30.11 -6.87
C VAL A 149 7.17 -28.69 -6.33
N ALA A 150 7.46 -27.74 -7.21
CA ALA A 150 7.58 -26.33 -6.86
C ALA A 150 6.89 -25.44 -7.91
N VAL A 151 6.26 -24.40 -7.44
CA VAL A 151 5.92 -23.22 -8.24
C VAL A 151 6.98 -22.16 -7.91
N ILE A 152 7.48 -21.46 -8.92
CA ILE A 152 8.52 -20.42 -8.75
C ILE A 152 8.05 -19.11 -9.39
N ASN A 153 8.61 -17.99 -8.94
CA ASN A 153 8.33 -16.70 -9.56
C ASN A 153 9.17 -16.51 -10.85
N GLU A 154 8.77 -15.53 -11.67
CA GLU A 154 9.39 -15.21 -12.95
C GLU A 154 10.88 -14.89 -12.80
N THR A 155 11.25 -14.10 -11.80
CA THR A 155 12.66 -13.75 -11.53
C THR A 155 13.48 -14.98 -11.18
N THR A 156 12.97 -15.90 -10.37
CA THR A 156 13.64 -17.17 -10.05
C THR A 156 13.78 -18.04 -11.29
N SER A 157 12.72 -18.13 -12.10
CA SER A 157 12.79 -18.83 -13.39
C SER A 157 13.90 -18.29 -14.27
N ARG A 158 13.99 -16.96 -14.44
CA ARG A 158 15.07 -16.33 -15.22
C ARG A 158 16.47 -16.58 -14.63
N ARG A 159 16.63 -16.47 -13.31
CA ARG A 159 17.92 -16.68 -12.62
C ARG A 159 18.44 -18.13 -12.77
N PHE A 160 17.54 -19.12 -12.68
CA PHE A 160 17.93 -20.53 -12.73
C PHE A 160 17.97 -21.09 -14.16
N PHE A 161 17.10 -20.63 -15.06
CA PHE A 161 16.92 -21.25 -16.37
C PHE A 161 17.24 -20.33 -17.56
N GLY A 162 17.59 -19.04 -17.29
CA GLY A 162 18.10 -18.13 -18.31
C GLY A 162 17.08 -17.76 -19.38
N GLY A 163 15.78 -17.76 -19.06
CA GLY A 163 14.69 -17.43 -19.99
C GLY A 163 14.13 -18.63 -20.78
N ALA A 164 14.73 -19.81 -20.67
CA ALA A 164 14.12 -21.04 -21.20
C ALA A 164 13.02 -21.52 -20.25
N SER A 165 11.95 -22.16 -20.77
CA SER A 165 10.86 -22.71 -19.94
C SER A 165 11.42 -23.51 -18.76
N ALA A 166 10.89 -23.21 -17.56
CA ALA A 166 11.28 -23.90 -16.34
C ALA A 166 10.49 -25.17 -16.09
N ILE A 167 9.34 -25.37 -16.78
CA ILE A 167 8.44 -26.48 -16.52
C ILE A 167 9.12 -27.83 -16.73
N GLY A 168 8.94 -28.72 -15.76
CA GLY A 168 9.54 -30.05 -15.75
C GLY A 168 11.01 -30.11 -15.34
N LYS A 169 11.70 -28.97 -15.28
CA LYS A 169 13.12 -28.90 -14.83
C LYS A 169 13.21 -28.98 -13.31
N THR A 170 14.40 -29.30 -12.85
CA THR A 170 14.68 -29.46 -11.41
C THR A 170 15.36 -28.20 -10.85
N ILE A 171 14.90 -27.77 -9.68
CA ILE A 171 15.50 -26.71 -8.86
C ILE A 171 15.82 -27.28 -7.47
N GLU A 172 16.99 -26.94 -6.93
CA GLU A 172 17.34 -27.25 -5.55
C GLU A 172 16.83 -26.17 -4.61
N LEU A 173 16.01 -26.54 -3.62
CA LEU A 173 15.49 -25.67 -2.56
C LEU A 173 15.64 -26.40 -1.22
N ASP A 174 16.18 -25.74 -0.23
CA ASP A 174 16.42 -26.33 1.10
C ASP A 174 17.12 -27.69 1.05
N ARG A 175 18.16 -27.83 0.19
CA ARG A 175 18.93 -29.08 -0.04
C ARG A 175 18.06 -30.26 -0.52
N GLN A 176 16.96 -29.96 -1.18
CA GLN A 176 16.09 -30.96 -1.81
C GLN A 176 15.82 -30.55 -3.26
N ASN A 177 15.71 -31.55 -4.13
CA ASN A 177 15.40 -31.32 -5.54
C ASN A 177 13.88 -31.32 -5.76
N PHE A 178 13.38 -30.26 -6.37
CA PHE A 178 11.97 -30.09 -6.72
C PHE A 178 11.80 -29.95 -8.23
N ARG A 179 10.80 -30.59 -8.79
CA ARG A 179 10.39 -30.42 -10.18
C ARG A 179 9.51 -29.18 -10.29
N VAL A 180 9.84 -28.23 -11.15
CA VAL A 180 9.03 -27.05 -11.40
C VAL A 180 7.76 -27.42 -12.17
N VAL A 181 6.59 -27.07 -11.64
CA VAL A 181 5.27 -27.32 -12.24
C VAL A 181 4.56 -26.05 -12.68
N GLY A 182 4.96 -24.90 -12.15
CA GLY A 182 4.38 -23.62 -12.51
C GLY A 182 5.37 -22.47 -12.35
N VAL A 183 5.17 -21.43 -13.15
CA VAL A 183 5.87 -20.15 -13.05
C VAL A 183 4.80 -19.07 -12.92
N VAL A 184 4.92 -18.24 -11.90
CA VAL A 184 4.00 -17.12 -11.62
C VAL A 184 4.70 -15.78 -11.77
N SER A 185 3.93 -14.72 -12.00
CA SER A 185 4.44 -13.35 -11.94
C SER A 185 5.07 -13.06 -10.58
N ASP A 186 6.07 -12.19 -10.55
CA ASP A 186 6.70 -11.75 -9.30
C ASP A 186 5.67 -11.11 -8.36
N VAL A 187 5.78 -11.41 -7.06
CA VAL A 187 4.95 -10.83 -6.00
C VAL A 187 5.81 -9.90 -5.16
N PRO A 188 5.37 -8.67 -4.89
CA PRO A 188 6.14 -7.75 -4.05
C PRO A 188 6.32 -8.27 -2.62
N MET A 189 7.52 -8.08 -2.05
CA MET A 189 7.85 -8.55 -0.71
C MET A 189 6.93 -7.95 0.38
N LEU A 190 6.40 -6.76 0.14
CA LEU A 190 5.46 -6.10 1.06
C LEU A 190 4.11 -6.84 1.19
N ARG A 191 3.78 -7.73 0.25
CA ARG A 191 2.63 -8.65 0.33
C ARG A 191 3.05 -9.96 1.00
N PHE A 192 3.55 -9.88 2.23
CA PHE A 192 4.22 -10.99 2.90
C PHE A 192 3.36 -12.25 3.07
N THR A 193 2.04 -12.13 3.01
CA THR A 193 1.13 -13.27 3.09
C THR A 193 1.26 -14.17 1.87
N SER A 194 1.30 -13.60 0.68
CA SER A 194 1.40 -14.31 -0.60
C SER A 194 2.83 -14.39 -1.15
N PHE A 195 3.73 -13.50 -0.72
CA PHE A 195 5.10 -13.40 -1.22
C PHE A 195 5.94 -14.66 -1.01
N SER A 196 6.69 -15.03 -2.03
CA SER A 196 7.89 -15.91 -1.99
C SER A 196 8.61 -15.88 -3.36
N ASP A 197 9.79 -16.48 -3.46
CA ASP A 197 10.44 -16.79 -4.73
C ASP A 197 10.08 -18.20 -5.23
N ALA A 198 9.77 -19.08 -4.28
CA ALA A 198 9.36 -20.46 -4.54
C ALA A 198 8.31 -20.92 -3.52
N TRP A 199 7.36 -21.69 -3.97
CA TRP A 199 6.31 -22.32 -3.16
C TRP A 199 6.36 -23.83 -3.35
N THR A 200 6.36 -24.58 -2.25
CA THR A 200 6.38 -26.05 -2.25
C THR A 200 5.29 -26.59 -1.32
N PRO A 201 4.79 -27.82 -1.53
CA PRO A 201 3.83 -28.44 -0.61
C PRO A 201 4.36 -28.50 0.83
N ILE A 202 3.54 -28.20 1.83
CA ILE A 202 3.92 -28.33 3.25
C ILE A 202 4.39 -29.74 3.56
N SER A 203 3.71 -30.74 3.00
CA SER A 203 4.00 -32.16 3.19
C SER A 203 5.37 -32.56 2.68
N SER A 204 5.95 -31.83 1.72
CA SER A 204 7.28 -32.09 1.17
C SER A 204 8.45 -31.59 2.04
N ARG A 205 8.16 -30.94 3.18
CA ARG A 205 9.19 -30.47 4.12
C ARG A 205 10.06 -31.61 4.59
N ARG A 206 11.37 -31.37 4.68
CA ARG A 206 12.38 -32.35 5.10
C ARG A 206 12.10 -32.90 6.50
N SER A 207 11.72 -32.03 7.45
CA SER A 207 11.36 -32.43 8.81
C SER A 207 9.85 -32.42 8.98
N GLN A 208 9.30 -33.45 9.60
CA GLN A 208 7.88 -33.54 9.95
C GLN A 208 7.58 -33.04 11.38
N MET A 209 8.58 -32.47 12.07
CA MET A 209 8.41 -31.97 13.45
C MET A 209 7.39 -30.83 13.53
N TYR A 210 7.24 -30.05 12.47
CA TYR A 210 6.26 -28.98 12.40
C TYR A 210 4.81 -29.44 12.73
N LYS A 211 4.49 -30.71 12.48
CA LYS A 211 3.16 -31.28 12.80
C LYS A 211 2.88 -31.36 14.31
N ARG A 212 3.88 -31.18 15.16
CA ARG A 212 3.77 -31.20 16.61
C ARG A 212 3.84 -29.80 17.23
N GLU A 213 4.23 -28.79 16.42
CA GLU A 213 4.31 -27.40 16.87
C GLU A 213 2.91 -26.86 17.13
N PHE A 214 2.66 -26.32 18.34
CA PHE A 214 1.34 -25.84 18.78
C PHE A 214 1.37 -24.34 19.04
N GLU A 215 1.92 -23.88 20.18
CA GLU A 215 1.92 -22.45 20.55
C GLU A 215 2.95 -21.63 19.74
N ASN A 216 4.05 -22.26 19.37
CA ASN A 216 5.12 -21.64 18.63
C ASN A 216 5.36 -22.40 17.32
N GLY A 217 5.48 -21.66 16.26
CA GLY A 217 5.75 -22.23 14.96
C GLY A 217 6.07 -21.13 13.94
N MET A 218 5.99 -21.50 12.69
CA MET A 218 6.28 -20.59 11.58
C MET A 218 5.18 -20.68 10.53
N PHE A 219 3.91 -20.78 11.00
CA PHE A 219 2.77 -20.96 10.12
C PHE A 219 1.71 -19.88 10.33
N PHE A 220 0.98 -19.62 9.26
CA PHE A 220 -0.22 -18.81 9.21
C PHE A 220 -1.40 -19.62 8.69
N SER A 221 -2.60 -19.25 9.06
CA SER A 221 -3.83 -19.77 8.47
C SER A 221 -4.59 -18.64 7.83
N THR A 222 -4.82 -18.76 6.53
CA THR A 222 -5.57 -17.77 5.75
C THR A 222 -6.95 -18.29 5.41
N LEU A 223 -7.96 -17.50 5.73
CA LEU A 223 -9.37 -17.78 5.59
C LEU A 223 -9.97 -16.89 4.51
N LEU A 224 -10.57 -17.48 3.49
CA LEU A 224 -11.31 -16.73 2.48
C LEU A 224 -12.79 -16.69 2.91
N ALA A 225 -13.33 -15.53 3.19
CA ALA A 225 -14.76 -15.35 3.44
C ALA A 225 -15.55 -15.42 2.11
N LYS A 226 -16.77 -15.98 2.14
CA LYS A 226 -17.68 -15.96 0.98
C LYS A 226 -18.07 -14.54 0.59
N SER A 227 -18.29 -13.69 1.59
CA SER A 227 -18.58 -12.27 1.46
C SER A 227 -18.02 -11.49 2.64
N ARG A 228 -17.91 -10.15 2.50
CA ARG A 228 -17.56 -9.28 3.65
C ARG A 228 -18.54 -9.41 4.83
N ALA A 229 -19.81 -9.69 4.55
CA ALA A 229 -20.84 -9.85 5.57
C ALA A 229 -20.64 -11.11 6.45
N ASP A 230 -19.83 -12.07 5.98
CA ASP A 230 -19.55 -13.30 6.74
C ASP A 230 -18.34 -13.16 7.68
N ILE A 231 -17.56 -12.07 7.57
CA ILE A 231 -16.40 -11.83 8.44
C ILE A 231 -16.75 -11.87 9.93
N PRO A 232 -17.81 -11.21 10.42
CA PRO A 232 -18.19 -11.30 11.83
C PRO A 232 -18.52 -12.74 12.27
N LYS A 233 -19.15 -13.54 11.41
CA LYS A 233 -19.47 -14.95 11.69
C LYS A 233 -18.21 -15.81 11.79
N ILE A 234 -17.21 -15.56 10.93
CA ILE A 234 -15.90 -16.22 10.99
C ILE A 234 -15.22 -15.92 12.33
N HIS A 235 -15.24 -14.66 12.76
CA HIS A 235 -14.68 -14.27 14.06
C HIS A 235 -15.39 -14.95 15.23
N GLU A 236 -16.72 -15.08 15.18
CA GLU A 236 -17.52 -15.73 16.20
C GLU A 236 -17.24 -17.24 16.23
N GLU A 237 -17.25 -17.90 15.07
CA GLU A 237 -16.93 -19.32 14.95
C GLU A 237 -15.53 -19.63 15.46
N PHE A 238 -14.52 -18.84 15.04
CA PHE A 238 -13.15 -19.00 15.51
C PHE A 238 -13.01 -18.77 17.01
N ARG A 239 -13.71 -17.78 17.59
CA ARG A 239 -13.75 -17.57 19.04
C ARG A 239 -14.35 -18.77 19.76
N GLY A 240 -15.41 -19.37 19.22
CA GLY A 240 -16.00 -20.60 19.72
C GLY A 240 -15.02 -21.78 19.69
N MET A 241 -14.16 -21.87 18.67
CA MET A 241 -13.09 -22.88 18.61
C MET A 241 -12.02 -22.63 19.68
N LEU A 242 -11.60 -21.35 19.86
CA LEU A 242 -10.63 -21.00 20.91
C LEU A 242 -11.13 -21.31 22.33
N ALA A 243 -12.43 -21.20 22.59
CA ALA A 243 -13.00 -21.54 23.89
C ALA A 243 -12.91 -23.04 24.23
N ARG A 244 -12.61 -23.89 23.25
CA ARG A 244 -12.54 -25.37 23.41
C ARG A 244 -11.11 -25.89 23.20
N ILE A 245 -10.10 -25.02 23.35
CA ILE A 245 -8.70 -25.42 23.18
C ILE A 245 -8.31 -26.43 24.26
N GLU A 246 -7.75 -27.55 23.79
CA GLU A 246 -7.03 -28.50 24.61
C GLU A 246 -5.55 -28.18 24.57
N TYR A 247 -5.00 -27.72 25.68
CA TYR A 247 -3.59 -27.31 25.76
C TYR A 247 -2.68 -28.54 25.90
N PRO A 248 -1.62 -28.69 25.10
CA PRO A 248 -0.67 -29.80 25.24
C PRO A 248 0.00 -29.83 26.61
N ASP A 249 0.34 -28.67 27.16
CA ASP A 249 0.85 -28.50 28.51
C ASP A 249 0.14 -27.31 29.21
N PRO A 250 -0.95 -27.56 29.95
CA PRO A 250 -1.71 -26.52 30.65
C PRO A 250 -0.92 -25.80 31.77
N LYS A 251 0.17 -26.39 32.25
CA LYS A 251 1.07 -25.75 33.22
C LYS A 251 1.96 -24.69 32.55
N LEU A 252 2.29 -24.90 31.29
CA LEU A 252 3.08 -23.98 30.53
C LEU A 252 2.21 -22.87 29.93
N TYR A 253 1.13 -23.25 29.23
CA TYR A 253 0.19 -22.29 28.63
C TYR A 253 -1.24 -22.78 28.83
N ASN A 254 -2.13 -21.91 29.27
CA ASN A 254 -3.54 -22.21 29.53
C ASN A 254 -4.52 -21.22 28.89
N LYS A 255 -4.02 -20.26 28.14
CA LYS A 255 -4.81 -19.28 27.38
C LYS A 255 -4.12 -18.92 26.08
N ILE A 256 -4.85 -18.99 24.97
CA ILE A 256 -4.42 -18.47 23.68
C ILE A 256 -5.36 -17.33 23.27
N VAL A 257 -4.75 -16.20 22.90
CA VAL A 257 -5.43 -15.07 22.27
C VAL A 257 -4.97 -15.00 20.82
N ALA A 258 -5.92 -15.12 19.93
CA ALA A 258 -5.69 -15.04 18.48
C ALA A 258 -6.92 -14.48 17.78
N ARG A 259 -6.70 -13.84 16.65
CA ARG A 259 -7.78 -13.29 15.82
C ARG A 259 -7.40 -13.39 14.36
N PRO A 260 -8.29 -13.86 13.48
CA PRO A 260 -8.11 -13.70 12.04
C PRO A 260 -8.26 -12.22 11.67
N ASN A 261 -7.23 -11.62 11.08
CA ASN A 261 -7.20 -10.20 10.73
C ASN A 261 -6.93 -10.03 9.24
N THR A 262 -7.40 -8.92 8.66
CA THR A 262 -6.88 -8.49 7.35
C THR A 262 -5.40 -8.12 7.50
N LEU A 263 -4.66 -8.06 6.38
CA LEU A 263 -3.26 -7.63 6.42
C LEU A 263 -3.13 -6.23 7.05
N LEU A 264 -4.02 -5.31 6.69
CA LEU A 264 -4.01 -3.95 7.22
C LEU A 264 -4.28 -3.92 8.73
N ASP A 265 -5.25 -4.71 9.22
CA ASP A 265 -5.54 -4.79 10.65
C ASP A 265 -4.37 -5.40 11.41
N ALA A 266 -3.79 -6.50 10.89
CA ALA A 266 -2.63 -7.14 11.52
C ALA A 266 -1.43 -6.18 11.61
N VAL A 267 -1.09 -5.49 10.54
CA VAL A 267 -0.02 -4.48 10.55
C VAL A 267 -0.34 -3.36 11.53
N SER A 268 -1.59 -2.87 11.55
CA SER A 268 -2.02 -1.82 12.47
C SER A 268 -1.92 -2.25 13.94
N ASP A 269 -2.44 -3.43 14.25
CA ASP A 269 -2.55 -3.90 15.63
C ASP A 269 -1.19 -4.35 16.20
N GLU A 270 -0.40 -5.07 15.39
CA GLU A 270 0.83 -5.71 15.85
C GLU A 270 2.08 -4.81 15.76
N LEU A 271 2.20 -3.99 14.70
CA LEU A 271 3.36 -3.13 14.53
C LEU A 271 3.15 -1.71 15.06
N PHE A 272 1.90 -1.23 15.10
CA PHE A 272 1.57 0.14 15.46
C PHE A 272 0.60 0.25 16.65
N MET A 273 0.43 -0.81 17.42
CA MET A 273 -0.45 -0.83 18.61
C MET A 273 -1.86 -0.28 18.32
N GLY A 274 -2.40 -0.60 17.15
CA GLY A 274 -3.71 -0.08 16.69
C GLY A 274 -3.67 1.33 16.09
N GLY A 275 -2.53 2.01 16.12
CA GLY A 275 -2.40 3.42 15.74
C GLY A 275 -2.17 3.71 14.25
N LEU A 276 -1.89 2.71 13.40
CA LEU A 276 -1.51 2.93 12.00
C LEU A 276 -2.56 3.71 11.22
N LYS A 277 -3.83 3.34 11.32
CA LYS A 277 -4.93 4.01 10.60
C LYS A 277 -5.03 5.48 11.00
N THR A 278 -4.91 5.76 12.32
CA THR A 278 -4.90 7.11 12.86
C THR A 278 -3.66 7.88 12.42
N ALA A 279 -2.48 7.26 12.49
CA ALA A 279 -1.23 7.88 12.05
C ALA A 279 -1.25 8.24 10.56
N VAL A 280 -1.77 7.34 9.72
CA VAL A 280 -1.94 7.58 8.27
C VAL A 280 -2.94 8.71 8.03
N LEU A 281 -4.09 8.72 8.72
CA LEU A 281 -5.06 9.81 8.61
C LEU A 281 -4.45 11.17 9.01
N VAL A 282 -3.76 11.21 10.14
CA VAL A 282 -3.05 12.43 10.61
C VAL A 282 -2.00 12.87 9.59
N ALA A 283 -1.20 11.94 9.06
CA ALA A 283 -0.22 12.25 8.03
C ALA A 283 -0.86 12.83 6.77
N ILE A 284 -1.95 12.24 6.28
CA ILE A 284 -2.71 12.76 5.12
C ILE A 284 -3.20 14.18 5.40
N VAL A 285 -3.82 14.42 6.56
CA VAL A 285 -4.30 15.76 6.95
C VAL A 285 -3.15 16.76 7.00
N LEU A 286 -2.03 16.42 7.62
CA LEU A 286 -0.84 17.29 7.69
C LEU A 286 -0.29 17.58 6.30
N PHE A 287 -0.15 16.56 5.45
CA PHE A 287 0.32 16.74 4.07
C PHE A 287 -0.60 17.58 3.21
N LEU A 288 -1.90 17.61 3.49
CA LEU A 288 -2.86 18.48 2.81
C LEU A 288 -2.88 19.90 3.40
N CYS A 289 -2.73 20.04 4.71
CA CYS A 289 -2.74 21.34 5.40
C CYS A 289 -1.50 22.17 5.10
N LEU A 290 -0.30 21.58 5.10
CA LEU A 290 0.96 22.31 4.88
C LEU A 290 0.98 23.11 3.58
N PRO A 291 0.66 22.52 2.40
CA PRO A 291 0.60 23.28 1.15
C PRO A 291 -0.52 24.28 1.12
N THR A 292 -1.67 23.97 1.73
CA THR A 292 -2.82 24.87 1.78
C THR A 292 -2.45 26.14 2.54
N ILE A 293 -1.79 26.00 3.70
CA ILE A 293 -1.29 27.13 4.50
C ILE A 293 -0.25 27.92 3.70
N ASN A 294 0.68 27.23 3.03
CA ASN A 294 1.68 27.89 2.19
C ASN A 294 1.02 28.69 1.04
N LEU A 295 0.05 28.08 0.35
CA LEU A 295 -0.71 28.75 -0.72
C LEU A 295 -1.49 29.96 -0.19
N ILE A 296 -2.10 29.87 1.00
CA ILE A 296 -2.78 30.99 1.63
C ILE A 296 -1.80 32.14 1.86
N ASN A 297 -0.66 31.86 2.50
CA ASN A 297 0.37 32.84 2.81
C ASN A 297 0.91 33.53 1.54
N ILE A 298 1.21 32.75 0.50
CA ILE A 298 1.69 33.27 -0.77
C ILE A 298 0.60 34.10 -1.47
N ASN A 299 -0.65 33.64 -1.46
CA ASN A 299 -1.75 34.39 -2.07
C ASN A 299 -2.03 35.72 -1.33
N VAL A 300 -2.00 35.70 0.02
CA VAL A 300 -2.17 36.93 0.81
C VAL A 300 -1.02 37.90 0.53
N SER A 301 0.23 37.44 0.52
CA SER A 301 1.39 38.29 0.20
C SER A 301 1.29 38.87 -1.22
N ARG A 302 0.92 38.06 -2.19
CA ARG A 302 0.75 38.45 -3.59
C ARG A 302 -0.35 39.49 -3.80
N ILE A 303 -1.45 39.37 -3.06
CA ILE A 303 -2.58 40.29 -3.10
C ILE A 303 -2.20 41.62 -2.43
N ARG A 304 -1.50 41.60 -1.27
CA ARG A 304 -1.00 42.80 -0.59
C ARG A 304 -0.07 43.60 -1.49
N GLU A 305 0.88 42.96 -2.17
CA GLU A 305 1.79 43.64 -3.11
C GLU A 305 1.07 44.24 -4.34
N ARG A 306 -0.14 43.79 -4.66
CA ARG A 306 -0.97 44.31 -5.77
C ARG A 306 -2.07 45.26 -5.30
N ALA A 307 -2.09 45.58 -4.01
CA ALA A 307 -3.14 46.43 -3.44
C ALA A 307 -3.29 47.79 -4.18
N SER A 308 -2.15 48.41 -4.50
CA SER A 308 -2.13 49.66 -5.28
C SER A 308 -2.66 49.47 -6.71
N GLU A 309 -2.29 48.40 -7.42
CA GLU A 309 -2.79 48.07 -8.75
C GLU A 309 -4.32 47.82 -8.72
N ILE A 310 -4.79 47.07 -7.70
CA ILE A 310 -6.21 46.82 -7.48
C ILE A 310 -6.95 48.14 -7.20
N GLY A 311 -6.38 49.01 -6.36
CA GLY A 311 -6.92 50.32 -6.03
C GLY A 311 -7.09 51.21 -7.27
N VAL A 312 -6.06 51.29 -8.12
CA VAL A 312 -6.12 52.01 -9.40
C VAL A 312 -7.20 51.46 -10.33
N ARG A 313 -7.27 50.14 -10.51
CA ARG A 313 -8.30 49.53 -11.36
C ARG A 313 -9.73 49.81 -10.84
N LYS A 314 -9.91 49.79 -9.52
CA LYS A 314 -11.21 50.15 -8.90
C LYS A 314 -11.56 51.61 -9.10
N ALA A 315 -10.59 52.52 -8.98
CA ALA A 315 -10.78 53.93 -9.26
C ALA A 315 -11.25 54.20 -10.72
N PHE A 316 -10.82 53.32 -11.65
CA PHE A 316 -11.28 53.33 -13.05
C PHE A 316 -12.55 52.49 -13.29
N GLY A 317 -13.27 52.07 -12.25
CA GLY A 317 -14.55 51.41 -12.35
C GLY A 317 -14.53 49.89 -12.53
N ALA A 318 -13.40 49.22 -12.25
CA ALA A 318 -13.37 47.78 -12.30
C ALA A 318 -14.25 47.15 -11.21
N ASP A 319 -15.15 46.24 -11.61
CA ASP A 319 -16.00 45.50 -10.69
C ASP A 319 -15.18 44.50 -9.86
N SER A 320 -15.58 44.37 -8.58
CA SER A 320 -14.95 43.46 -7.61
C SER A 320 -14.98 42.00 -8.06
N GLY A 321 -16.11 41.57 -8.70
CA GLY A 321 -16.25 40.21 -9.20
C GLY A 321 -15.24 39.88 -10.31
N THR A 322 -14.97 40.84 -11.20
CA THR A 322 -14.00 40.73 -12.28
C THR A 322 -12.59 40.53 -11.72
N LEU A 323 -12.23 41.26 -10.65
CA LEU A 323 -10.92 41.13 -10.00
C LEU A 323 -10.77 39.75 -9.32
N VAL A 324 -11.81 39.32 -8.57
CA VAL A 324 -11.81 37.97 -7.93
C VAL A 324 -11.67 36.88 -8.98
N LEU A 325 -12.45 36.94 -10.07
CA LEU A 325 -12.39 35.96 -11.15
C LEU A 325 -10.98 35.88 -11.78
N GLN A 326 -10.30 37.01 -11.95
CA GLN A 326 -8.92 37.03 -12.45
C GLN A 326 -8.00 36.26 -11.51
N PHE A 327 -8.06 36.49 -10.18
CA PHE A 327 -7.24 35.77 -9.21
C PHE A 327 -7.56 34.27 -9.17
N VAL A 328 -8.83 33.92 -9.29
CA VAL A 328 -9.27 32.51 -9.38
C VAL A 328 -8.62 31.83 -10.60
N ILE A 329 -8.68 32.47 -11.78
CA ILE A 329 -8.08 31.94 -13.00
C ILE A 329 -6.55 31.81 -12.86
N GLU A 330 -5.89 32.82 -12.26
CA GLU A 330 -4.44 32.75 -11.98
C GLU A 330 -4.10 31.56 -11.09
N ASN A 331 -4.85 31.31 -10.00
CA ASN A 331 -4.62 30.18 -9.09
C ASN A 331 -4.91 28.84 -9.72
N VAL A 332 -6.01 28.70 -10.46
CA VAL A 332 -6.31 27.46 -11.20
C VAL A 332 -5.21 27.16 -12.21
N LEU A 333 -4.75 28.16 -12.96
CA LEU A 333 -3.68 27.99 -13.94
C LEU A 333 -2.38 27.55 -13.27
N LEU A 334 -1.99 28.15 -12.13
CA LEU A 334 -0.83 27.73 -11.34
C LEU A 334 -0.96 26.27 -10.86
N THR A 335 -2.16 25.90 -10.37
CA THR A 335 -2.40 24.53 -9.88
C THR A 335 -2.33 23.53 -11.02
N VAL A 336 -2.87 23.86 -12.19
CA VAL A 336 -2.77 22.97 -13.38
C VAL A 336 -1.32 22.81 -13.85
N ILE A 337 -0.56 23.91 -13.92
CA ILE A 337 0.87 23.84 -14.29
C ILE A 337 1.66 23.05 -13.23
N GLY A 338 1.43 23.32 -11.94
CA GLY A 338 2.01 22.56 -10.84
C GLY A 338 1.64 21.07 -10.87
N GLY A 339 0.40 20.76 -11.27
CA GLY A 339 -0.07 19.41 -11.51
C GLY A 339 0.65 18.71 -12.66
N LEU A 340 0.90 19.39 -13.78
CA LEU A 340 1.68 18.84 -14.89
C LEU A 340 3.13 18.55 -14.48
N LEU A 341 3.75 19.45 -13.70
CA LEU A 341 5.08 19.20 -13.14
C LEU A 341 5.06 18.01 -12.16
N ALA A 342 4.01 17.92 -11.33
CA ALA A 342 3.82 16.80 -10.42
C ALA A 342 3.66 15.48 -11.18
N PHE A 343 2.92 15.47 -12.30
CA PHE A 343 2.74 14.28 -13.11
C PHE A 343 4.08 13.72 -13.61
N VAL A 344 4.94 14.57 -14.13
CA VAL A 344 6.30 14.19 -14.55
C VAL A 344 7.13 13.76 -13.35
N GLY A 345 7.06 14.51 -12.23
CA GLY A 345 7.77 14.19 -11.00
C GLY A 345 7.36 12.85 -10.40
N CYS A 346 6.05 12.52 -10.38
CA CYS A 346 5.56 11.22 -9.94
C CYS A 346 6.15 10.08 -10.79
N HIS A 347 6.13 10.20 -12.12
CA HIS A 347 6.74 9.19 -12.99
C HIS A 347 8.22 9.00 -12.69
N LEU A 348 8.95 10.09 -12.53
CA LEU A 348 10.38 10.05 -12.23
C LEU A 348 10.65 9.36 -10.88
N VAL A 349 9.91 9.71 -9.82
CA VAL A 349 10.09 9.12 -8.49
C VAL A 349 9.74 7.63 -8.49
N LEU A 350 8.60 7.26 -9.09
CA LEU A 350 8.19 5.85 -9.18
C LEU A 350 9.17 5.03 -10.02
N TRP A 351 9.65 5.59 -11.14
CA TRP A 351 10.70 4.96 -11.95
C TRP A 351 12.00 4.78 -11.15
N LEU A 352 12.41 5.76 -10.37
CA LEU A 352 13.61 5.69 -9.53
C LEU A 352 13.47 4.61 -8.47
N ILE A 353 12.32 4.51 -7.79
CA ILE A 353 12.05 3.45 -6.81
C ILE A 353 12.13 2.07 -7.47
N ASN A 354 11.52 1.90 -8.64
CA ASN A 354 11.57 0.63 -9.37
C ASN A 354 13.00 0.30 -9.84
N ALA A 355 13.75 1.30 -10.34
CA ALA A 355 15.11 1.09 -10.86
C ALA A 355 16.12 0.77 -9.77
N THR A 356 15.97 1.34 -8.57
CA THR A 356 16.86 1.07 -7.42
C THR A 356 16.62 -0.28 -6.77
N GLY A 357 15.45 -0.90 -7.00
CA GLY A 357 15.07 -2.17 -6.37
C GLY A 357 14.96 -2.09 -4.84
N TRP A 358 14.72 -0.91 -4.28
CA TRP A 358 14.54 -0.72 -2.83
C TRP A 358 13.43 -1.60 -2.27
N ILE A 359 12.37 -1.80 -3.04
CA ILE A 359 11.30 -2.73 -2.71
C ILE A 359 11.43 -3.90 -3.69
N PRO A 360 11.91 -5.08 -3.24
CA PRO A 360 12.05 -6.24 -4.10
C PRO A 360 10.72 -6.58 -4.80
N TYR A 361 10.80 -6.76 -6.12
CA TYR A 361 9.66 -7.12 -6.99
C TYR A 361 8.51 -6.11 -7.02
N ALA A 362 8.69 -4.88 -6.54
CA ALA A 362 7.69 -3.84 -6.70
C ALA A 362 7.76 -3.29 -8.13
N HIS A 363 6.62 -3.27 -8.80
CA HIS A 363 6.41 -2.59 -10.08
C HIS A 363 5.38 -1.48 -9.87
N LEU A 364 5.84 -0.38 -9.24
CA LEU A 364 4.98 0.76 -8.95
C LEU A 364 4.68 1.52 -10.25
N ALA A 365 3.40 1.64 -10.56
CA ALA A 365 2.92 2.45 -11.68
C ALA A 365 2.08 3.62 -11.16
N LEU A 366 2.10 4.72 -11.92
CA LEU A 366 1.24 5.86 -11.61
C LEU A 366 -0.22 5.48 -11.89
N ASN A 367 -1.04 5.47 -10.85
CA ASN A 367 -2.48 5.32 -10.99
C ASN A 367 -3.09 6.67 -11.37
N LEU A 368 -3.49 6.81 -12.64
CA LEU A 368 -4.04 8.07 -13.17
C LEU A 368 -5.29 8.53 -12.41
N ARG A 369 -6.12 7.60 -11.90
CA ARG A 369 -7.31 7.93 -11.11
C ARG A 369 -6.92 8.60 -9.80
N ILE A 370 -5.92 8.04 -9.09
CA ILE A 370 -5.39 8.61 -7.85
C ILE A 370 -4.80 9.99 -8.11
N PHE A 371 -4.02 10.12 -9.19
CA PHE A 371 -3.45 11.41 -9.59
C PHE A 371 -4.52 12.46 -9.85
N LEU A 372 -5.57 12.12 -10.60
CA LEU A 372 -6.68 13.04 -10.89
C LEU A 372 -7.44 13.46 -9.63
N TYR A 373 -7.68 12.55 -8.69
CA TYR A 373 -8.28 12.91 -7.41
C TYR A 373 -7.39 13.87 -6.61
N GLY A 374 -6.08 13.64 -6.58
CA GLY A 374 -5.11 14.55 -5.98
C GLY A 374 -5.11 15.92 -6.64
N LEU A 375 -5.17 15.97 -7.97
CA LEU A 375 -5.23 17.23 -8.73
C LEU A 375 -6.54 18.00 -8.46
N ILE A 376 -7.69 17.33 -8.45
CA ILE A 376 -8.99 17.94 -8.11
C ILE A 376 -8.94 18.52 -6.70
N LEU A 377 -8.39 17.78 -5.75
CA LEU A 377 -8.23 18.22 -4.37
C LEU A 377 -7.30 19.44 -4.28
N ALA A 378 -6.19 19.44 -5.02
CA ALA A 378 -5.27 20.59 -5.09
C ALA A 378 -5.94 21.83 -5.70
N VAL A 379 -6.76 21.67 -6.75
CA VAL A 379 -7.54 22.77 -7.32
C VAL A 379 -8.55 23.29 -6.30
N PHE A 380 -9.25 22.42 -5.59
CA PHE A 380 -10.20 22.82 -4.55
C PHE A 380 -9.53 23.64 -3.44
N PHE A 381 -8.41 23.17 -2.89
CA PHE A 381 -7.68 23.94 -1.87
C PHE A 381 -7.02 25.20 -2.43
N GLY A 382 -6.55 25.16 -3.69
CA GLY A 382 -6.04 26.34 -4.39
C GLY A 382 -7.12 27.43 -4.55
N LEU A 383 -8.36 27.05 -4.86
CA LEU A 383 -9.50 27.96 -4.91
C LEU A 383 -9.82 28.55 -3.52
N LEU A 384 -9.95 27.70 -2.51
CA LEU A 384 -10.23 28.15 -1.13
C LEU A 384 -9.16 29.13 -0.64
N SER A 385 -7.89 28.86 -0.90
CA SER A 385 -6.77 29.71 -0.47
C SER A 385 -6.71 31.05 -1.22
N GLY A 386 -7.23 31.11 -2.44
CA GLY A 386 -7.17 32.30 -3.30
C GLY A 386 -8.43 33.17 -3.22
N VAL A 387 -9.61 32.55 -3.16
CA VAL A 387 -10.90 33.26 -3.23
C VAL A 387 -11.12 34.17 -2.03
N TYR A 388 -10.89 33.65 -0.80
CA TYR A 388 -11.18 34.43 0.42
C TYR A 388 -10.32 35.71 0.53
N PRO A 389 -8.99 35.68 0.37
CA PRO A 389 -8.17 36.86 0.38
C PRO A 389 -8.51 37.84 -0.78
N ALA A 390 -8.76 37.29 -1.98
CA ALA A 390 -9.12 38.11 -3.14
C ALA A 390 -10.46 38.86 -2.92
N TRP A 391 -11.46 38.16 -2.37
CA TRP A 391 -12.74 38.74 -2.04
C TRP A 391 -12.62 39.86 -0.96
N LYS A 392 -11.86 39.58 0.11
CA LYS A 392 -11.62 40.57 1.18
C LYS A 392 -10.92 41.83 0.64
N MET A 393 -9.91 41.69 -0.20
CA MET A 393 -9.22 42.82 -0.81
C MET A 393 -10.07 43.55 -1.86
N SER A 394 -10.96 42.85 -2.55
CA SER A 394 -11.87 43.48 -3.52
C SER A 394 -12.92 44.36 -2.85
N GLN A 395 -13.12 44.26 -1.56
CA GLN A 395 -14.04 45.11 -0.79
C GLN A 395 -13.40 46.41 -0.26
N LEU A 396 -12.05 46.53 -0.31
CA LEU A 396 -11.38 47.75 0.16
C LEU A 396 -11.75 48.97 -0.71
N HIS A 397 -11.91 50.11 -0.03
CA HIS A 397 -12.09 51.37 -0.73
C HIS A 397 -10.80 51.78 -1.47
N PRO A 398 -10.90 52.42 -2.66
CA PRO A 398 -9.72 52.83 -3.44
C PRO A 398 -8.70 53.67 -2.64
N VAL A 399 -9.16 54.55 -1.76
CA VAL A 399 -8.31 55.38 -0.90
C VAL A 399 -7.48 54.55 0.09
N GLN A 400 -8.07 53.51 0.67
CA GLN A 400 -7.37 52.64 1.62
C GLN A 400 -6.33 51.73 0.89
N ALA A 401 -6.66 51.30 -0.32
CA ALA A 401 -5.73 50.51 -1.17
C ALA A 401 -4.52 51.31 -1.64
N LEU A 402 -4.64 52.64 -1.84
CA LEU A 402 -3.56 53.52 -2.28
C LEU A 402 -2.68 54.02 -1.13
N ARG A 403 -3.19 54.13 0.10
CA ARG A 403 -2.43 54.52 1.31
C ARG A 403 -1.52 53.44 1.89
N GLY A 404 -1.45 52.25 1.25
CA GLY A 404 -0.60 51.13 1.74
C GLY A 404 -1.14 50.64 3.07
N GLY A 405 -2.38 50.11 3.06
CA GLY A 405 -3.09 49.77 4.30
C GLY A 405 -2.26 48.90 5.26
N GLU A 406 -2.01 49.45 6.42
CA GLU A 406 -1.75 48.66 7.64
C GLU A 406 -3.01 47.82 7.91
N LEU A 407 -2.91 46.51 7.63
CA LEU A 407 -3.90 45.50 8.00
C LEU A 407 -3.30 44.57 9.02
#